data_bea03a013d14a6d4feb88b4fb7c585d2
#
_entry.id   bea03a013d14a6d4feb88b4fb7c585d2
#
_cell.length_a   1.000
_cell.length_b   1.000
_cell.length_c   1.000
_cell.angle_alpha   90.00
_cell.angle_beta   90.00
_cell.angle_gamma   90.00
#
_symmetry.space_group_name_H-M   'P 1'
#
loop_
_entity.id
_entity.type
_entity.pdbx_description
1 polymer ?
#
loop_
_entity_poly.entity_id
_entity_poly.type
_entity_poly.pdbx_seq_one_letter_code
_entity_poly.pdbx_strand_id
1 'polypeptide(L)'
;MSHSIRENITQIRQEIGNVELVVVSKYRTIGELNQVYETNQRDFAENRVQELTKKKELMPNDIRWHMIGHLQTNKVKFIAPFIHLIQSVDRIKLLKEINKEARKNHRVIPILLQVHIAEEEHKFGFSMNDLAQIFESNEISEFKNVELLGLMGMATNTTDTAIIKSEFKKLESFFNKWKDKMNWTKLSMGMSGDYIQAIECGSSLIRVGSRIFQ
;
A
#
# COMPACT_ATOMS: atom_id res chain seq x y z
N MET A 1 -16.54 -20.37 -17.19
CA MET A 1 -17.57 -19.67 -16.38
C MET A 1 -16.86 -18.53 -15.65
N SER A 2 -17.32 -17.29 -15.76
CA SER A 2 -16.76 -16.18 -14.97
C SER A 2 -17.25 -16.34 -13.53
N HIS A 3 -16.33 -16.37 -12.58
CA HIS A 3 -16.69 -16.37 -11.17
C HIS A 3 -17.25 -14.99 -10.78
N SER A 4 -18.15 -14.96 -9.80
CA SER A 4 -18.64 -13.71 -9.25
C SER A 4 -17.57 -13.02 -8.39
N ILE A 5 -17.66 -11.71 -8.23
CA ILE A 5 -16.77 -10.93 -7.32
C ILE A 5 -16.71 -11.56 -5.92
N ARG A 6 -17.84 -12.04 -5.41
CA ARG A 6 -17.93 -12.71 -4.11
C ARG A 6 -17.13 -14.02 -4.05
N GLU A 7 -17.23 -14.85 -5.09
CA GLU A 7 -16.46 -16.10 -5.18
C GLU A 7 -14.96 -15.82 -5.25
N ASN A 8 -14.55 -14.86 -6.10
CA ASN A 8 -13.15 -14.47 -6.25
C ASN A 8 -12.55 -13.98 -4.92
N ILE A 9 -13.27 -13.13 -4.16
CA ILE A 9 -12.81 -12.66 -2.84
C ILE A 9 -12.73 -13.81 -1.84
N THR A 10 -13.70 -14.71 -1.84
CA THR A 10 -13.69 -15.87 -0.94
C THR A 10 -12.49 -16.78 -1.21
N GLN A 11 -12.22 -17.06 -2.49
CA GLN A 11 -11.06 -17.83 -2.89
C GLN A 11 -9.74 -17.16 -2.46
N ILE A 12 -9.59 -15.85 -2.75
CA ILE A 12 -8.39 -15.12 -2.35
C ILE A 12 -8.19 -15.18 -0.83
N ARG A 13 -9.24 -14.98 -0.02
CA ARG A 13 -9.15 -15.05 1.44
C ARG A 13 -8.71 -16.43 1.95
N GLN A 14 -9.14 -17.50 1.29
CA GLN A 14 -8.68 -18.85 1.61
C GLN A 14 -7.18 -19.03 1.29
N GLU A 15 -6.72 -18.48 0.16
CA GLU A 15 -5.32 -18.58 -0.28
C GLU A 15 -4.36 -17.77 0.60
N ILE A 16 -4.81 -16.63 1.14
CA ILE A 16 -3.94 -15.68 1.86
C ILE A 16 -3.91 -15.88 3.38
N GLY A 17 -4.83 -16.66 3.95
CA GLY A 17 -4.92 -16.89 5.39
C GLY A 17 -5.08 -15.59 6.19
N ASN A 18 -4.12 -15.28 7.06
CA ASN A 18 -4.16 -14.11 7.94
C ASN A 18 -3.54 -12.83 7.31
N VAL A 19 -3.10 -12.89 6.04
CA VAL A 19 -2.54 -11.71 5.35
C VAL A 19 -3.66 -10.72 5.02
N GLU A 20 -3.42 -9.43 5.20
CA GLU A 20 -4.40 -8.40 4.93
C GLU A 20 -4.64 -8.23 3.43
N LEU A 21 -5.91 -8.24 3.02
CA LEU A 21 -6.33 -7.96 1.65
C LEU A 21 -6.74 -6.50 1.51
N VAL A 22 -6.05 -5.76 0.65
CA VAL A 22 -6.48 -4.44 0.18
C VAL A 22 -6.98 -4.56 -1.26
N VAL A 23 -8.25 -4.20 -1.49
CA VAL A 23 -8.88 -4.28 -2.81
C VAL A 23 -8.54 -3.05 -3.63
N VAL A 24 -7.86 -3.24 -4.76
CA VAL A 24 -7.49 -2.15 -5.67
C VAL A 24 -8.69 -1.82 -6.56
N SER A 25 -9.29 -0.67 -6.32
CA SER A 25 -10.56 -0.22 -6.91
C SER A 25 -10.41 0.63 -8.18
N LYS A 26 -9.17 0.88 -8.65
CA LYS A 26 -8.93 1.67 -9.86
C LYS A 26 -9.71 1.14 -11.06
N TYR A 27 -10.31 2.05 -11.84
CA TYR A 27 -11.13 1.74 -13.02
C TYR A 27 -12.43 0.96 -12.74
N ARG A 28 -12.84 0.81 -11.47
CA ARG A 28 -14.06 0.07 -11.09
C ARG A 28 -15.20 1.01 -10.80
N THR A 29 -16.40 0.56 -11.15
CA THR A 29 -17.65 1.28 -10.89
C THR A 29 -18.05 1.17 -9.42
N ILE A 30 -18.87 2.11 -8.95
CA ILE A 30 -19.44 2.06 -7.60
C ILE A 30 -20.27 0.78 -7.38
N GLY A 31 -20.99 0.30 -8.42
CA GLY A 31 -21.74 -0.96 -8.35
C GLY A 31 -20.84 -2.18 -8.06
N GLU A 32 -19.69 -2.30 -8.74
CA GLU A 32 -18.71 -3.36 -8.47
C GLU A 32 -18.13 -3.24 -7.06
N LEU A 33 -17.84 -2.02 -6.61
CA LEU A 33 -17.29 -1.78 -5.28
C LEU A 33 -18.30 -2.09 -4.17
N ASN A 34 -19.59 -1.84 -4.39
CA ASN A 34 -20.64 -2.25 -3.45
C ASN A 34 -20.72 -3.78 -3.30
N GLN A 35 -20.58 -4.55 -4.39
CA GLN A 35 -20.52 -6.01 -4.32
C GLN A 35 -19.31 -6.48 -3.46
N VAL A 36 -18.15 -5.81 -3.60
CA VAL A 36 -16.97 -6.06 -2.75
C VAL A 36 -17.29 -5.72 -1.29
N TYR A 37 -17.87 -4.55 -1.04
CA TYR A 37 -18.22 -4.08 0.31
C TYR A 37 -19.19 -5.04 1.03
N GLU A 38 -20.15 -5.62 0.33
CA GLU A 38 -21.09 -6.62 0.85
C GLU A 38 -20.41 -7.93 1.31
N THR A 39 -19.17 -8.19 0.90
CA THR A 39 -18.36 -9.30 1.42
C THR A 39 -17.65 -8.99 2.74
N ASN A 40 -18.02 -7.93 3.43
CA ASN A 40 -17.33 -7.37 4.60
C ASN A 40 -15.91 -6.85 4.32
N GLN A 41 -15.57 -6.55 3.06
CA GLN A 41 -14.32 -5.87 2.75
C GLN A 41 -14.41 -4.38 3.11
N ARG A 42 -13.37 -3.87 3.78
CA ARG A 42 -13.32 -2.47 4.20
C ARG A 42 -12.07 -1.74 3.72
N ASP A 43 -11.01 -2.46 3.35
CA ASP A 43 -9.76 -1.89 2.86
C ASP A 43 -9.81 -1.80 1.34
N PHE A 44 -9.87 -0.56 0.83
CA PHE A 44 -9.89 -0.24 -0.58
C PHE A 44 -8.75 0.70 -0.93
N ALA A 45 -8.17 0.53 -2.13
CA ALA A 45 -7.05 1.35 -2.57
C ALA A 45 -7.28 1.99 -3.93
N GLU A 46 -6.81 3.24 -4.04
CA GLU A 46 -6.75 3.98 -5.29
C GLU A 46 -5.34 4.44 -5.62
N ASN A 47 -5.08 4.60 -6.92
CA ASN A 47 -3.82 5.11 -7.43
C ASN A 47 -3.88 6.59 -7.84
N ARG A 48 -5.05 7.21 -7.83
CA ARG A 48 -5.28 8.63 -8.19
C ARG A 48 -6.14 9.32 -7.13
N VAL A 49 -5.68 10.47 -6.65
CA VAL A 49 -6.39 11.25 -5.62
C VAL A 49 -7.82 11.62 -6.05
N GLN A 50 -8.01 12.02 -7.32
CA GLN A 50 -9.33 12.42 -7.82
C GLN A 50 -10.35 11.28 -7.76
N GLU A 51 -9.93 10.06 -8.15
CA GLU A 51 -10.79 8.87 -8.05
C GLU A 51 -11.07 8.49 -6.59
N LEU A 52 -10.05 8.60 -5.74
CA LEU A 52 -10.15 8.31 -4.32
C LEU A 52 -11.16 9.24 -3.64
N THR A 53 -11.04 10.55 -3.85
CA THR A 53 -11.97 11.55 -3.25
C THR A 53 -13.40 11.34 -3.75
N LYS A 54 -13.59 11.13 -5.06
CA LYS A 54 -14.90 10.87 -5.65
C LYS A 54 -15.56 9.61 -5.05
N LYS A 55 -14.80 8.52 -4.94
CA LYS A 55 -15.32 7.26 -4.37
C LYS A 55 -15.61 7.37 -2.88
N LYS A 56 -14.78 8.11 -2.14
CA LYS A 56 -15.02 8.38 -0.71
C LYS A 56 -16.37 9.08 -0.47
N GLU A 57 -16.82 9.94 -1.37
CA GLU A 57 -18.12 10.62 -1.27
C GLU A 57 -19.30 9.70 -1.60
N LEU A 58 -19.10 8.68 -2.44
CA LEU A 58 -20.14 7.80 -2.97
C LEU A 58 -20.26 6.46 -2.24
N MET A 59 -19.29 6.12 -1.42
CA MET A 59 -19.20 4.83 -0.72
C MET A 59 -19.40 5.00 0.80
N PRO A 60 -19.74 3.93 1.52
CA PRO A 60 -19.91 3.98 2.97
C PRO A 60 -18.71 4.57 3.72
N ASN A 61 -18.99 5.27 4.84
CA ASN A 61 -17.98 6.00 5.60
C ASN A 61 -17.02 5.10 6.42
N ASP A 62 -17.34 3.84 6.62
CA ASP A 62 -16.52 2.86 7.33
C ASP A 62 -15.44 2.19 6.46
N ILE A 63 -15.34 2.61 5.19
CA ILE A 63 -14.26 2.16 4.30
C ILE A 63 -12.94 2.80 4.70
N ARG A 64 -11.92 1.95 4.83
CA ARG A 64 -10.52 2.33 5.05
C ARG A 64 -9.85 2.54 3.70
N TRP A 65 -9.67 3.80 3.32
CA TRP A 65 -9.08 4.16 2.03
C TRP A 65 -7.56 4.16 2.09
N HIS A 66 -6.92 3.48 1.12
CA HIS A 66 -5.47 3.45 0.94
C HIS A 66 -5.06 4.21 -0.33
N MET A 67 -4.01 5.00 -0.23
CA MET A 67 -3.34 5.60 -1.40
C MET A 67 -2.13 4.76 -1.78
N ILE A 68 -2.12 4.19 -2.99
CA ILE A 68 -1.07 3.27 -3.45
C ILE A 68 -0.33 3.74 -4.71
N GLY A 69 -0.79 4.80 -5.37
CA GLY A 69 -0.14 5.40 -6.53
C GLY A 69 0.75 6.58 -6.18
N HIS A 70 1.60 7.01 -7.12
CA HIS A 70 2.47 8.18 -6.93
C HIS A 70 1.66 9.40 -6.48
N LEU A 71 2.01 9.94 -5.31
CA LEU A 71 1.30 11.04 -4.69
C LEU A 71 2.06 12.36 -4.87
N GLN A 72 1.45 13.28 -5.62
CA GLN A 72 1.96 14.65 -5.73
C GLN A 72 1.74 15.41 -4.41
N THR A 73 2.72 16.18 -3.97
CA THR A 73 2.66 16.94 -2.71
C THR A 73 1.44 17.86 -2.61
N ASN A 74 1.10 18.58 -3.70
CA ASN A 74 -0.06 19.47 -3.77
C ASN A 74 -1.42 18.75 -3.67
N LYS A 75 -1.44 17.42 -3.77
CA LYS A 75 -2.65 16.60 -3.68
C LYS A 75 -2.88 16.01 -2.28
N VAL A 76 -1.87 16.02 -1.40
CA VAL A 76 -1.96 15.47 -0.03
C VAL A 76 -3.13 16.08 0.75
N LYS A 77 -3.33 17.39 0.67
CA LYS A 77 -4.39 18.13 1.36
C LYS A 77 -5.81 17.60 1.10
N PHE A 78 -6.06 16.97 -0.06
CA PHE A 78 -7.38 16.46 -0.41
C PHE A 78 -7.71 15.13 0.25
N ILE A 79 -6.69 14.34 0.62
CA ILE A 79 -6.88 13.02 1.24
C ILE A 79 -6.54 13.01 2.73
N ALA A 80 -5.72 13.95 3.21
CA ALA A 80 -5.33 14.04 4.62
C ALA A 80 -6.50 14.01 5.63
N PRO A 81 -7.69 14.60 5.33
CA PRO A 81 -8.82 14.56 6.27
C PRO A 81 -9.34 13.15 6.57
N PHE A 82 -9.21 12.17 5.65
CA PHE A 82 -9.90 10.88 5.78
C PHE A 82 -9.05 9.65 5.46
N ILE A 83 -7.89 9.81 4.81
CA ILE A 83 -7.07 8.65 4.39
C ILE A 83 -6.73 7.74 5.58
N HIS A 84 -6.82 6.43 5.36
CA HIS A 84 -6.46 5.43 6.36
C HIS A 84 -4.97 5.09 6.32
N LEU A 85 -4.42 4.87 5.12
CA LEU A 85 -3.00 4.52 4.95
C LEU A 85 -2.46 5.06 3.62
N ILE A 86 -1.32 5.73 3.64
CA ILE A 86 -0.58 6.11 2.43
C ILE A 86 0.59 5.14 2.28
N GLN A 87 0.52 4.24 1.28
CA GLN A 87 1.54 3.22 1.06
C GLN A 87 2.67 3.67 0.13
N SER A 88 2.49 4.77 -0.59
CA SER A 88 3.36 5.23 -1.69
C SER A 88 4.22 6.44 -1.31
N VAL A 89 4.75 6.48 -0.08
CA VAL A 89 5.66 7.55 0.33
C VAL A 89 7.05 7.26 -0.20
N ASP A 90 7.43 7.94 -1.27
CA ASP A 90 8.61 7.65 -2.09
C ASP A 90 9.77 8.68 -1.94
N ARG A 91 9.59 9.73 -1.14
CA ARG A 91 10.59 10.80 -0.92
C ARG A 91 10.31 11.64 0.33
N ILE A 92 11.33 12.20 0.92
CA ILE A 92 11.24 13.04 2.14
C ILE A 92 10.35 14.27 1.92
N LYS A 93 10.40 14.90 0.75
CA LYS A 93 9.52 16.06 0.44
C LYS A 93 8.03 15.72 0.58
N LEU A 94 7.63 14.49 0.18
CA LEU A 94 6.27 14.02 0.34
C LEU A 94 5.94 13.76 1.82
N LEU A 95 6.86 13.12 2.55
CA LEU A 95 6.70 12.85 3.98
C LEU A 95 6.51 14.15 4.78
N LYS A 96 7.30 15.18 4.49
CA LYS A 96 7.16 16.53 5.09
C LYS A 96 5.77 17.13 4.84
N GLU A 97 5.25 17.01 3.62
CA GLU A 97 3.91 17.52 3.28
C GLU A 97 2.79 16.71 3.95
N ILE A 98 2.91 15.37 4.01
CA ILE A 98 1.95 14.52 4.73
C ILE A 98 1.90 14.92 6.20
N ASN A 99 3.04 15.04 6.86
CA ASN A 99 3.12 15.45 8.27
C ASN A 99 2.48 16.84 8.51
N LYS A 100 2.72 17.80 7.62
CA LYS A 100 2.14 19.14 7.68
C LYS A 100 0.62 19.10 7.52
N GLU A 101 0.09 18.39 6.52
CA GLU A 101 -1.35 18.32 6.27
C GLU A 101 -2.08 17.47 7.34
N ALA A 102 -1.42 16.42 7.87
CA ALA A 102 -1.91 15.66 9.01
C ALA A 102 -2.09 16.54 10.25
N ARG A 103 -1.08 17.38 10.58
CA ARG A 103 -1.15 18.35 11.68
C ARG A 103 -2.31 19.33 11.52
N LYS A 104 -2.53 19.87 10.31
CA LYS A 104 -3.65 20.79 10.03
C LYS A 104 -5.03 20.14 10.25
N ASN A 105 -5.11 18.84 10.03
CA ASN A 105 -6.33 18.05 10.23
C ASN A 105 -6.42 17.41 11.62
N HIS A 106 -5.52 17.74 12.56
CA HIS A 106 -5.44 17.15 13.90
C HIS A 106 -5.38 15.61 13.89
N ARG A 107 -4.65 15.04 12.93
CA ARG A 107 -4.50 13.59 12.74
C ARG A 107 -3.05 13.16 12.85
N VAL A 108 -2.87 11.88 13.15
CA VAL A 108 -1.67 11.11 12.84
C VAL A 108 -2.03 10.20 11.67
N ILE A 109 -1.32 10.31 10.54
CA ILE A 109 -1.61 9.54 9.34
C ILE A 109 -0.65 8.37 9.25
N PRO A 110 -1.16 7.11 9.21
CA PRO A 110 -0.34 5.93 8.95
C PRO A 110 0.26 5.96 7.55
N ILE A 111 1.53 5.57 7.44
CA ILE A 111 2.26 5.54 6.17
C ILE A 111 3.11 4.28 6.03
N LEU A 112 3.40 3.91 4.77
CA LEU A 112 4.49 3.01 4.42
C LEU A 112 5.48 3.78 3.53
N LEU A 113 6.77 3.52 3.70
CA LEU A 113 7.78 4.01 2.77
C LEU A 113 7.86 3.07 1.57
N GLN A 114 7.72 3.63 0.38
CA GLN A 114 7.87 2.88 -0.86
C GLN A 114 9.34 2.71 -1.19
N VAL A 115 9.77 1.45 -1.32
CA VAL A 115 11.14 1.07 -1.67
C VAL A 115 11.20 0.63 -3.12
N HIS A 116 12.18 1.11 -3.85
CA HIS A 116 12.47 0.65 -5.20
C HIS A 116 13.25 -0.68 -5.12
N ILE A 117 12.61 -1.77 -5.53
CA ILE A 117 13.19 -3.13 -5.52
C ILE A 117 13.28 -3.77 -6.90
N ALA A 118 12.56 -3.22 -7.87
CA ALA A 118 12.49 -3.71 -9.24
C ALA A 118 13.72 -3.31 -10.06
N GLU A 119 13.99 -4.04 -11.14
CA GLU A 119 15.09 -3.74 -12.07
C GLU A 119 14.82 -2.51 -12.96
N GLU A 120 13.54 -2.13 -13.17
CA GLU A 120 13.20 -0.97 -14.01
C GLU A 120 13.60 0.35 -13.36
N GLU A 121 14.55 1.08 -13.99
CA GLU A 121 15.16 2.31 -13.48
C GLU A 121 14.16 3.46 -13.22
N HIS A 122 12.98 3.45 -13.85
CA HIS A 122 12.00 4.54 -13.78
C HIS A 122 10.89 4.35 -12.72
N LYS A 123 11.05 3.42 -11.78
CA LYS A 123 10.07 3.25 -10.70
C LYS A 123 10.34 4.20 -9.54
N PHE A 124 9.24 4.71 -8.95
CA PHE A 124 9.28 5.52 -7.74
C PHE A 124 9.69 4.67 -6.53
N GLY A 125 10.33 5.30 -5.56
CA GLY A 125 10.70 4.68 -4.29
C GLY A 125 12.06 5.14 -3.81
N PHE A 126 12.29 5.02 -2.52
CA PHE A 126 13.60 5.19 -1.93
C PHE A 126 14.53 4.03 -2.30
N SER A 127 15.82 4.28 -2.39
CA SER A 127 16.80 3.19 -2.31
C SER A 127 16.90 2.67 -0.86
N MET A 128 17.26 1.40 -0.70
CA MET A 128 17.50 0.83 0.64
C MET A 128 18.65 1.54 1.37
N ASN A 129 19.66 2.01 0.63
CA ASN A 129 20.79 2.74 1.21
C ASN A 129 20.37 4.10 1.75
N ASP A 130 19.57 4.87 1.00
CA ASP A 130 19.07 6.16 1.46
C ASP A 130 18.20 5.99 2.71
N LEU A 131 17.32 4.97 2.73
CA LEU A 131 16.51 4.68 3.91
C LEU A 131 17.34 4.27 5.12
N ALA A 132 18.39 3.47 4.94
CA ALA A 132 19.28 3.11 6.04
C ALA A 132 19.91 4.35 6.68
N GLN A 133 20.41 5.30 5.88
CA GLN A 133 20.95 6.57 6.37
C GLN A 133 19.89 7.41 7.11
N ILE A 134 18.69 7.51 6.57
CA ILE A 134 17.55 8.22 7.19
C ILE A 134 17.19 7.60 8.55
N PHE A 135 17.22 6.27 8.66
CA PHE A 135 16.90 5.57 9.93
C PHE A 135 18.02 5.67 10.95
N GLU A 136 19.27 5.73 10.52
CA GLU A 136 20.44 5.95 11.38
C GLU A 136 20.51 7.39 11.89
N SER A 137 20.18 8.38 11.07
CA SER A 137 20.14 9.80 11.46
C SER A 137 18.95 10.16 12.36
N ASN A 138 17.99 9.25 12.52
CA ASN A 138 16.74 9.48 13.27
C ASN A 138 15.86 10.65 12.75
N GLU A 139 16.07 11.09 11.50
CA GLU A 139 15.32 12.20 10.89
C GLU A 139 13.80 11.94 10.90
N ILE A 140 13.36 10.68 10.77
CA ILE A 140 11.95 10.32 10.77
C ILE A 140 11.25 10.64 12.09
N SER A 141 11.96 10.63 13.21
CA SER A 141 11.38 10.92 14.53
C SER A 141 10.87 12.38 14.67
N GLU A 142 11.25 13.27 13.78
CA GLU A 142 10.77 14.65 13.74
C GLU A 142 9.33 14.77 13.22
N PHE A 143 8.82 13.78 12.50
CA PHE A 143 7.49 13.79 11.90
C PHE A 143 6.43 13.27 12.88
N LYS A 144 5.97 14.11 13.80
CA LYS A 144 5.06 13.75 14.91
C LYS A 144 3.61 13.46 14.48
N ASN A 145 3.23 13.82 13.26
CA ASN A 145 1.86 13.64 12.74
C ASN A 145 1.78 12.55 11.66
N VAL A 146 2.80 11.69 11.58
CA VAL A 146 2.77 10.46 10.78
C VAL A 146 3.16 9.28 11.64
N GLU A 147 2.58 8.11 11.34
CA GLU A 147 2.93 6.83 11.95
C GLU A 147 3.53 5.92 10.88
N LEU A 148 4.83 5.65 10.99
CA LEU A 148 5.53 4.78 10.04
C LEU A 148 5.30 3.31 10.42
N LEU A 149 4.37 2.64 9.69
CA LEU A 149 4.01 1.25 9.97
C LEU A 149 4.90 0.22 9.26
N GLY A 150 5.73 0.63 8.31
CA GLY A 150 6.60 -0.29 7.58
C GLY A 150 6.91 0.11 6.15
N LEU A 151 7.03 -0.88 5.27
CA LEU A 151 7.50 -0.71 3.90
C LEU A 151 6.47 -1.20 2.87
N MET A 152 6.55 -0.64 1.66
CA MET A 152 5.86 -1.11 0.48
C MET A 152 6.86 -1.31 -0.66
N GLY A 153 6.70 -2.38 -1.44
CA GLY A 153 7.44 -2.61 -2.67
C GLY A 153 6.60 -3.24 -3.77
N MET A 154 7.07 -3.07 -4.99
CA MET A 154 6.52 -3.72 -6.18
C MET A 154 7.66 -4.36 -6.94
N ALA A 155 7.55 -5.65 -7.24
CA ALA A 155 8.51 -6.37 -8.03
C ALA A 155 8.46 -5.95 -9.51
N THR A 156 9.48 -6.35 -10.25
CA THR A 156 9.55 -6.26 -11.71
C THR A 156 8.31 -6.92 -12.35
N ASN A 157 7.76 -6.27 -13.36
CA ASN A 157 6.63 -6.82 -14.11
C ASN A 157 7.09 -7.95 -15.04
N THR A 158 7.22 -9.15 -14.52
CA THR A 158 7.68 -10.36 -15.22
C THR A 158 6.88 -11.57 -14.80
N THR A 159 6.95 -12.63 -15.59
CA THR A 159 6.45 -13.97 -15.24
C THR A 159 7.51 -14.85 -14.58
N ASP A 160 8.77 -14.39 -14.52
CA ASP A 160 9.86 -15.09 -13.86
C ASP A 160 9.71 -15.02 -12.33
N THR A 161 9.26 -16.12 -11.75
CA THR A 161 9.04 -16.23 -10.30
C THR A 161 10.32 -16.16 -9.48
N ALA A 162 11.48 -16.47 -10.07
CA ALA A 162 12.76 -16.40 -9.38
C ALA A 162 13.18 -14.93 -9.18
N ILE A 163 13.02 -14.10 -10.21
CA ILE A 163 13.25 -12.65 -10.12
C ILE A 163 12.32 -12.04 -9.08
N ILE A 164 11.00 -12.28 -9.19
CA ILE A 164 9.99 -11.78 -8.27
C ILE A 164 10.35 -12.13 -6.81
N LYS A 165 10.63 -13.41 -6.54
CA LYS A 165 10.98 -13.86 -5.18
C LYS A 165 12.28 -13.25 -4.68
N SER A 166 13.28 -13.11 -5.55
CA SER A 166 14.56 -12.45 -5.19
C SER A 166 14.34 -11.01 -4.72
N GLU A 167 13.54 -10.24 -5.46
CA GLU A 167 13.25 -8.84 -5.13
C GLU A 167 12.42 -8.72 -3.84
N PHE A 168 11.40 -9.55 -3.66
CA PHE A 168 10.62 -9.58 -2.41
C PHE A 168 11.47 -10.00 -1.21
N LYS A 169 12.37 -10.96 -1.36
CA LYS A 169 13.31 -11.36 -0.31
C LYS A 169 14.29 -10.26 0.08
N LYS A 170 14.76 -9.46 -0.87
CA LYS A 170 15.58 -8.28 -0.56
C LYS A 170 14.82 -7.30 0.32
N LEU A 171 13.56 -7.02 -0.01
CA LEU A 171 12.73 -6.10 0.78
C LEU A 171 12.37 -6.67 2.16
N GLU A 172 12.04 -7.96 2.24
CA GLU A 172 11.77 -8.65 3.50
C GLU A 172 12.98 -8.62 4.43
N SER A 173 14.18 -8.91 3.92
CA SER A 173 15.41 -8.85 4.68
C SER A 173 15.69 -7.44 5.21
N PHE A 174 15.47 -6.42 4.37
CA PHE A 174 15.60 -5.03 4.79
C PHE A 174 14.55 -4.64 5.83
N PHE A 175 13.30 -5.06 5.67
CA PHE A 175 12.25 -4.87 6.67
C PHE A 175 12.61 -5.53 8.00
N ASN A 176 13.05 -6.78 8.01
CA ASN A 176 13.41 -7.51 9.22
C ASN A 176 14.60 -6.89 9.97
N LYS A 177 15.55 -6.28 9.26
CA LYS A 177 16.67 -5.54 9.88
C LYS A 177 16.20 -4.38 10.75
N TRP A 178 15.09 -3.71 10.36
CA TRP A 178 14.66 -2.46 10.98
C TRP A 178 13.38 -2.56 11.80
N LYS A 179 12.56 -3.60 11.58
CA LYS A 179 11.20 -3.69 12.13
C LYS A 179 11.13 -3.52 13.64
N ASP A 180 12.03 -4.14 14.40
CA ASP A 180 12.01 -4.09 15.88
C ASP A 180 12.41 -2.71 16.38
N LYS A 181 13.46 -2.10 15.78
CA LYS A 181 13.91 -0.74 16.13
C LYS A 181 12.84 0.32 15.80
N MET A 182 12.10 0.10 14.74
CA MET A 182 11.10 1.06 14.21
C MET A 182 9.67 0.70 14.63
N ASN A 183 9.45 -0.41 15.32
CA ASN A 183 8.14 -0.96 15.69
C ASN A 183 7.22 -1.18 14.46
N TRP A 184 7.78 -1.68 13.36
CA TRP A 184 7.02 -1.92 12.14
C TRP A 184 6.16 -3.17 12.20
N THR A 185 4.97 -3.08 11.63
CA THR A 185 3.98 -4.18 11.57
C THR A 185 3.54 -4.52 10.16
N LYS A 186 3.85 -3.69 9.17
CA LYS A 186 3.31 -3.82 7.81
C LYS A 186 4.42 -3.96 6.75
N LEU A 187 4.39 -5.07 6.03
CA LEU A 187 5.17 -5.28 4.82
C LEU A 187 4.21 -5.49 3.66
N SER A 188 4.04 -4.45 2.83
CA SER A 188 3.09 -4.45 1.71
C SER A 188 3.79 -4.84 0.42
N MET A 189 3.61 -6.09 0.00
CA MET A 189 4.12 -6.65 -1.26
C MET A 189 3.06 -7.53 -1.89
N GLY A 190 3.12 -7.67 -3.21
CA GLY A 190 2.23 -8.57 -3.95
C GLY A 190 0.97 -7.88 -4.49
N MET A 191 0.69 -8.21 -5.74
CA MET A 191 -0.45 -7.78 -6.55
C MET A 191 -1.14 -9.00 -7.16
N SER A 192 -2.11 -8.79 -8.05
CA SER A 192 -2.91 -9.89 -8.64
C SER A 192 -2.09 -11.02 -9.30
N GLY A 193 -0.90 -10.72 -9.81
CA GLY A 193 -0.04 -11.69 -10.50
C GLY A 193 1.01 -12.38 -9.63
N ASP A 194 1.33 -11.83 -8.45
CA ASP A 194 2.51 -12.23 -7.68
C ASP A 194 2.29 -12.29 -6.15
N TYR A 195 1.02 -12.16 -5.67
CA TYR A 195 0.76 -12.13 -4.23
C TYR A 195 1.08 -13.44 -3.51
N ILE A 196 1.00 -14.59 -4.19
CA ILE A 196 1.39 -15.88 -3.58
C ILE A 196 2.89 -15.85 -3.25
N GLN A 197 3.74 -15.45 -4.22
CA GLN A 197 5.17 -15.30 -4.03
C GLN A 197 5.51 -14.27 -2.94
N ALA A 198 4.73 -13.17 -2.88
CA ALA A 198 4.90 -12.15 -1.86
C ALA A 198 4.60 -12.70 -0.45
N ILE A 199 3.54 -13.50 -0.29
CA ILE A 199 3.19 -14.15 0.98
C ILE A 199 4.29 -15.13 1.40
N GLU A 200 4.78 -15.95 0.49
CA GLU A 200 5.91 -16.86 0.74
C GLU A 200 7.19 -16.11 1.16
N CYS A 201 7.30 -14.83 0.78
CA CYS A 201 8.39 -13.93 1.17
C CYS A 201 8.02 -13.00 2.34
N GLY A 202 7.01 -13.35 3.16
CA GLY A 202 6.71 -12.64 4.41
C GLY A 202 5.84 -11.39 4.28
N SER A 203 5.14 -11.19 3.14
CA SER A 203 4.17 -10.08 3.02
C SER A 203 3.08 -10.19 4.07
N SER A 204 2.78 -9.09 4.78
CA SER A 204 1.66 -9.01 5.73
C SER A 204 0.42 -8.32 5.13
N LEU A 205 0.56 -7.70 3.95
CA LEU A 205 -0.49 -6.96 3.27
C LEU A 205 -0.32 -7.08 1.75
N ILE A 206 -1.37 -7.54 1.05
CA ILE A 206 -1.40 -7.64 -0.41
C ILE A 206 -2.41 -6.68 -1.04
N ARG A 207 -2.19 -6.31 -2.31
CA ARG A 207 -3.01 -5.35 -3.05
C ARG A 207 -3.55 -5.99 -4.33
N VAL A 208 -4.78 -6.48 -4.30
CA VAL A 208 -5.38 -7.24 -5.40
C VAL A 208 -6.50 -6.47 -6.08
N GLY A 209 -6.49 -6.40 -7.39
CA GLY A 209 -7.52 -5.77 -8.20
C GLY A 209 -8.04 -6.69 -9.28
N SER A 210 -7.33 -6.85 -10.40
CA SER A 210 -7.81 -7.57 -11.60
C SER A 210 -8.37 -8.96 -11.29
N ARG A 211 -7.73 -9.72 -10.40
CA ARG A 211 -8.20 -11.06 -10.02
C ARG A 211 -9.55 -11.08 -9.29
N ILE A 212 -9.96 -9.97 -8.69
CA ILE A 212 -11.28 -9.87 -8.02
C ILE A 212 -12.39 -9.60 -9.02
N PHE A 213 -12.11 -8.78 -10.03
CA PHE A 213 -13.12 -8.24 -10.94
C PHE A 213 -13.14 -8.91 -12.34
N GLN A 214 -12.48 -10.04 -12.48
CA GLN A 214 -12.47 -10.83 -13.74
C GLN A 214 -13.64 -11.80 -13.80
#